data_117eaea06510c0fb52d2177ad75ba7c0
#
_entry.id   117eaea06510c0fb52d2177ad75ba7c0
#
_cell.length_a   1.000
_cell.length_b   1.000
_cell.length_c   1.000
_cell.angle_alpha   90.00
_cell.angle_beta   90.00
_cell.angle_gamma   90.00
#
_symmetry.space_group_name_H-M   'P 1'
#
loop_
_entity.id
_entity.type
_entity.pdbx_description
1 polymer ?
#
loop_
_entity_poly.entity_id
_entity_poly.type
_entity_poly.pdbx_seq_one_letter_code
_entity_poly.pdbx_strand_id
1 'polypeptide(L)'
;MARLTSEDRKQLSRQLEAMKQRTLDELRQRSDPTDALQERVSYEHEVHNNVEDAEEERSEDLRFAEIDVDRQRLREIDESLQRMAKKDYGVCVACGEDIPRERLMAYPTALRCNACQVVWERKRRS
;
A
#
# COMPACT_ATOMS: atom_id res chain seq x y z
N MET A 1 -8.56 0.48 28.31
CA MET A 1 -8.46 -0.46 27.19
C MET A 1 -9.27 0.02 26.02
N ALA A 2 -8.60 0.27 24.97
CA ALA A 2 -9.23 0.92 23.83
C ALA A 2 -9.77 -0.09 22.85
N ARG A 3 -10.87 -0.74 23.20
CA ARG A 3 -11.65 -1.43 22.18
C ARG A 3 -12.24 -0.37 21.24
N LEU A 4 -12.16 -0.64 19.96
CA LEU A 4 -12.75 0.23 18.96
C LEU A 4 -14.27 0.29 19.15
N THR A 5 -14.81 1.50 19.19
CA THR A 5 -16.25 1.71 19.19
C THR A 5 -16.80 1.51 17.78
N SER A 6 -18.13 1.42 17.64
CA SER A 6 -18.77 1.37 16.33
C SER A 6 -18.42 2.60 15.49
N GLU A 7 -18.32 3.76 16.12
CA GLU A 7 -17.93 4.99 15.44
C GLU A 7 -16.47 4.98 14.97
N ASP A 8 -15.59 4.46 15.82
CA ASP A 8 -14.19 4.27 15.45
C ASP A 8 -14.05 3.36 14.23
N ARG A 9 -14.79 2.28 14.21
CA ARG A 9 -14.81 1.34 13.07
C ARG A 9 -15.32 1.99 11.79
N LYS A 10 -16.40 2.78 11.90
CA LYS A 10 -16.93 3.52 10.76
C LYS A 10 -15.91 4.53 10.22
N GLN A 11 -15.26 5.25 11.11
CA GLN A 11 -14.24 6.22 10.74
C GLN A 11 -13.05 5.54 10.06
N LEU A 12 -12.57 4.45 10.63
CA LEU A 12 -11.45 3.68 10.07
C LEU A 12 -11.83 3.06 8.72
N SER A 13 -13.05 2.57 8.58
CA SER A 13 -13.55 2.07 7.31
C SER A 13 -13.54 3.15 6.24
N ARG A 14 -13.97 4.36 6.57
CA ARG A 14 -13.91 5.50 5.64
C ARG A 14 -12.49 5.88 5.27
N GLN A 15 -11.59 5.88 6.26
CA GLN A 15 -10.16 6.14 6.01
C GLN A 15 -9.57 5.11 5.06
N LEU A 16 -9.86 3.83 5.30
CA LEU A 16 -9.38 2.74 4.45
C LEU A 16 -9.92 2.85 3.03
N GLU A 17 -11.22 3.16 2.89
CA GLU A 17 -11.83 3.37 1.57
C GLU A 17 -11.21 4.57 0.85
N ALA A 18 -10.95 5.67 1.55
CA ALA A 18 -10.30 6.84 0.99
C ALA A 18 -8.87 6.53 0.55
N MET A 19 -8.13 5.78 1.37
CA MET A 19 -6.78 5.32 1.03
C MET A 19 -6.81 4.43 -0.20
N LYS A 20 -7.79 3.54 -0.29
CA LYS A 20 -7.97 2.65 -1.44
C LYS A 20 -8.19 3.45 -2.72
N GLN A 21 -9.10 4.42 -2.69
CA GLN A 21 -9.38 5.26 -3.85
C GLN A 21 -8.14 6.04 -4.29
N ARG A 22 -7.44 6.63 -3.33
CA ARG A 22 -6.21 7.36 -3.62
C ARG A 22 -5.15 6.46 -4.27
N THR A 23 -4.98 5.27 -3.74
CA THR A 23 -4.01 4.30 -4.27
C THR A 23 -4.41 3.83 -5.66
N LEU A 24 -5.69 3.58 -5.90
CA LEU A 24 -6.20 3.21 -7.22
C LEU A 24 -6.01 4.33 -8.23
N ASP A 25 -6.24 5.58 -7.83
CA ASP A 25 -6.02 6.73 -8.70
C ASP A 25 -4.54 6.88 -9.08
N GLU A 26 -3.65 6.70 -8.11
CA GLU A 26 -2.21 6.70 -8.36
C GLU A 26 -1.80 5.58 -9.31
N LEU A 27 -2.33 4.38 -9.13
CA LEU A 27 -2.07 3.25 -10.02
C LEU A 27 -2.56 3.51 -11.43
N ARG A 28 -3.75 4.11 -11.58
CA ARG A 28 -4.29 4.47 -12.89
C ARG A 28 -3.41 5.47 -13.61
N GLN A 29 -2.91 6.48 -12.89
CA GLN A 29 -2.02 7.48 -13.47
C GLN A 29 -0.70 6.86 -13.93
N ARG A 30 -0.18 5.90 -13.20
CA ARG A 30 1.09 5.23 -13.54
C ARG A 30 0.93 4.13 -14.58
N SER A 31 -0.25 3.53 -14.67
CA SER A 31 -0.54 2.38 -15.53
C SER A 31 -1.55 2.71 -16.64
N ASP A 32 -1.74 3.98 -16.94
CA ASP A 32 -2.71 4.44 -17.95
C ASP A 32 -2.38 3.78 -19.29
N PRO A 33 -3.38 3.21 -19.99
CA PRO A 33 -3.19 2.69 -21.36
C PRO A 33 -2.59 3.71 -22.33
N THR A 34 -2.84 5.00 -22.11
CA THR A 34 -2.24 6.08 -22.88
C THR A 34 -0.72 6.12 -22.69
N ASP A 35 -0.26 5.95 -21.44
CA ASP A 35 1.15 5.89 -21.13
C ASP A 35 1.80 4.63 -21.73
N ALA A 36 1.11 3.50 -21.69
CA ALA A 36 1.59 2.26 -22.29
C ALA A 36 1.71 2.40 -23.81
N LEU A 37 0.78 3.12 -24.45
CA LEU A 37 0.85 3.41 -25.88
C LEU A 37 1.98 4.39 -26.19
N GLN A 38 2.16 5.41 -25.37
CA GLN A 38 3.26 6.34 -25.50
C GLN A 38 4.60 5.64 -25.29
N GLU A 39 4.69 4.73 -24.36
CA GLU A 39 5.88 3.91 -24.13
C GLU A 39 6.19 3.05 -25.36
N ARG A 40 5.20 2.46 -25.99
CA ARG A 40 5.40 1.68 -27.22
C ARG A 40 5.86 2.55 -28.39
N VAL A 41 5.25 3.73 -28.56
CA VAL A 41 5.63 4.68 -29.59
C VAL A 41 7.05 5.21 -29.32
N SER A 42 7.35 5.53 -28.08
CA SER A 42 8.69 5.95 -27.66
C SER A 42 9.73 4.86 -27.93
N TYR A 43 9.37 3.61 -27.63
CA TYR A 43 10.24 2.46 -27.84
C TYR A 43 10.63 2.28 -29.31
N GLU A 44 9.73 2.56 -30.23
CA GLU A 44 10.00 2.49 -31.67
C GLU A 44 10.91 3.63 -32.15
N HIS A 45 10.90 4.77 -31.47
CA HIS A 45 11.69 5.94 -31.82
C HIS A 45 13.07 6.00 -31.19
N GLU A 46 13.33 5.17 -30.17
CA GLU A 46 14.48 5.33 -29.28
C GLU A 46 15.70 4.48 -29.58
N VAL A 47 15.76 3.89 -30.76
CA VAL A 47 16.90 3.05 -31.12
C VAL A 47 18.19 3.85 -31.37
N HIS A 48 18.25 5.15 -30.97
CA HIS A 48 19.29 6.03 -31.48
C HIS A 48 20.16 6.74 -30.46
N ASN A 49 19.93 6.57 -29.13
CA ASN A 49 20.73 7.31 -28.16
C ASN A 49 20.91 6.54 -26.85
N ASN A 50 22.09 5.94 -26.67
CA ASN A 50 22.41 5.09 -25.52
C ASN A 50 22.35 5.83 -24.16
N VAL A 51 22.53 7.15 -24.12
CA VAL A 51 22.47 7.94 -22.89
C VAL A 51 21.02 8.20 -22.48
N GLU A 52 20.16 8.47 -23.42
CA GLU A 52 18.71 8.63 -23.19
C GLU A 52 18.09 7.29 -22.79
N ASP A 53 18.52 6.18 -23.40
CA ASP A 53 18.06 4.83 -23.06
C ASP A 53 18.37 4.51 -21.59
N ALA A 54 19.55 4.87 -21.09
CA ALA A 54 19.95 4.60 -19.70
C ALA A 54 19.10 5.41 -18.71
N GLU A 55 18.80 6.66 -19.01
CA GLU A 55 17.93 7.51 -18.17
C GLU A 55 16.50 7.03 -18.18
N GLU A 56 16.00 6.60 -19.33
CA GLU A 56 14.65 6.05 -19.47
C GLU A 56 14.50 4.71 -18.75
N GLU A 57 15.50 3.84 -18.82
CA GLU A 57 15.52 2.58 -18.06
C GLU A 57 15.43 2.83 -16.56
N ARG A 58 16.16 3.83 -16.05
CA ARG A 58 16.10 4.22 -14.64
C ARG A 58 14.73 4.77 -14.27
N SER A 59 14.13 5.57 -15.14
CA SER A 59 12.79 6.11 -14.93
C SER A 59 11.73 4.99 -14.94
N GLU A 60 11.87 4.03 -15.83
CA GLU A 60 11.01 2.85 -15.89
C GLU A 60 11.16 1.98 -14.66
N ASP A 61 12.38 1.73 -14.21
CA ASP A 61 12.66 0.95 -12.99
C ASP A 61 12.04 1.61 -11.76
N LEU A 62 12.16 2.93 -11.62
CA LEU A 62 11.52 3.69 -10.53
C LEU A 62 10.01 3.60 -10.61
N ARG A 63 9.46 3.71 -11.82
CA ARG A 63 8.03 3.64 -12.05
C ARG A 63 7.47 2.26 -11.69
N PHE A 64 8.15 1.19 -12.09
CA PHE A 64 7.77 -0.16 -11.72
C PHE A 64 7.85 -0.38 -10.21
N ALA A 65 8.88 0.16 -9.57
CA ALA A 65 9.02 0.08 -8.12
C ALA A 65 7.87 0.81 -7.40
N GLU A 66 7.47 1.99 -7.89
CA GLU A 66 6.34 2.75 -7.35
C GLU A 66 5.02 2.01 -7.55
N ILE A 67 4.81 1.37 -8.71
CA ILE A 67 3.64 0.54 -8.99
C ILE A 67 3.59 -0.64 -8.01
N ASP A 68 4.72 -1.29 -7.76
CA ASP A 68 4.79 -2.42 -6.83
C ASP A 68 4.45 -1.99 -5.40
N VAL A 69 4.94 -0.81 -4.97
CA VAL A 69 4.61 -0.25 -3.65
C VAL A 69 3.11 0.03 -3.55
N ASP A 70 2.51 0.61 -4.58
CA ASP A 70 1.08 0.91 -4.60
C ASP A 70 0.23 -0.37 -4.60
N ARG A 71 0.65 -1.39 -5.34
CA ARG A 71 -0.03 -2.69 -5.34
C ARG A 71 0.04 -3.35 -3.97
N GLN A 72 1.19 -3.28 -3.32
CA GLN A 72 1.37 -3.80 -1.97
C GLN A 72 0.48 -3.05 -0.98
N ARG A 73 0.44 -1.73 -1.08
CA ARG A 73 -0.42 -0.89 -0.25
C ARG A 73 -1.90 -1.24 -0.45
N LEU A 74 -2.30 -1.45 -1.70
CA LEU A 74 -3.67 -1.83 -2.03
C LEU A 74 -4.04 -3.18 -1.41
N ARG A 75 -3.14 -4.17 -1.47
CA ARG A 75 -3.35 -5.47 -0.83
C ARG A 75 -3.54 -5.33 0.69
N GLU A 76 -2.72 -4.51 1.33
CA GLU A 76 -2.81 -4.25 2.77
C GLU A 76 -4.15 -3.59 3.14
N ILE A 77 -4.59 -2.63 2.34
CA ILE A 77 -5.88 -1.96 2.54
C ILE A 77 -7.02 -2.95 2.37
N ASP A 78 -7.02 -3.74 1.30
CA ASP A 78 -8.06 -4.74 1.04
C ASP A 78 -8.11 -5.80 2.16
N GLU A 79 -6.97 -6.25 2.62
CA GLU A 79 -6.88 -7.18 3.75
C GLU A 79 -7.49 -6.57 5.02
N SER A 80 -7.21 -5.30 5.29
CA SER A 80 -7.77 -4.60 6.45
C SER A 80 -9.28 -4.47 6.34
N LEU A 81 -9.80 -4.16 5.16
CA LEU A 81 -11.24 -4.08 4.92
C LEU A 81 -11.91 -5.45 5.08
N GLN A 82 -11.28 -6.52 4.61
CA GLN A 82 -11.78 -7.89 4.81
C GLN A 82 -11.80 -8.27 6.28
N ARG A 83 -10.76 -7.93 7.03
CA ARG A 83 -10.70 -8.18 8.47
C ARG A 83 -11.80 -7.40 9.22
N MET A 84 -12.09 -6.18 8.78
CA MET A 84 -13.16 -5.38 9.34
C MET A 84 -14.54 -6.04 9.11
N ALA A 85 -14.76 -6.58 7.92
CA ALA A 85 -15.99 -7.31 7.59
C ALA A 85 -16.13 -8.58 8.42
N LYS A 86 -15.04 -9.26 8.74
CA LYS A 86 -15.00 -10.48 9.54
C LYS A 86 -14.92 -10.21 11.04
N LYS A 87 -14.88 -8.96 11.46
CA LYS A 87 -14.75 -8.51 12.86
C LYS A 87 -13.41 -8.87 13.51
N ASP A 88 -12.38 -9.17 12.72
CA ASP A 88 -11.03 -9.47 13.19
C ASP A 88 -10.13 -8.23 13.20
N TYR A 89 -10.64 -7.11 12.69
CA TYR A 89 -9.89 -5.87 12.59
C TYR A 89 -9.52 -5.33 13.98
N GLY A 90 -8.27 -4.87 14.11
CA GLY A 90 -7.78 -4.28 15.36
C GLY A 90 -7.16 -5.26 16.33
N VAL A 91 -7.09 -6.54 15.94
CA VAL A 91 -6.44 -7.57 16.75
C VAL A 91 -5.05 -7.86 16.17
N CYS A 92 -4.03 -7.85 17.03
CA CYS A 92 -2.67 -8.16 16.62
C CYS A 92 -2.58 -9.60 16.12
N VAL A 93 -2.05 -9.79 14.92
CA VAL A 93 -1.92 -11.13 14.31
C VAL A 93 -0.87 -11.99 14.99
N ALA A 94 0.05 -11.38 15.75
CA ALA A 94 1.13 -12.10 16.42
C ALA A 94 0.78 -12.51 17.85
N CYS A 95 0.20 -11.62 18.66
CA CYS A 95 -0.08 -11.91 20.07
C CYS A 95 -1.57 -12.04 20.40
N GLY A 96 -2.47 -11.70 19.49
CA GLY A 96 -3.90 -11.82 19.70
C GLY A 96 -4.52 -10.74 20.56
N GLU A 97 -3.73 -9.78 21.03
CA GLU A 97 -4.25 -8.67 21.82
C GLU A 97 -4.73 -7.51 20.92
N ASP A 98 -5.54 -6.62 21.49
CA ASP A 98 -6.04 -5.49 20.76
C ASP A 98 -4.89 -4.52 20.41
N ILE A 99 -4.86 -4.07 19.18
CA ILE A 99 -3.96 -3.00 18.75
C ILE A 99 -4.52 -1.70 19.31
N PRO A 100 -3.67 -0.82 19.90
CA PRO A 100 -4.16 0.45 20.45
C PRO A 100 -4.87 1.29 19.40
N ARG A 101 -5.99 1.90 19.80
CA ARG A 101 -6.80 2.75 18.94
C ARG A 101 -5.96 3.84 18.26
N GLU A 102 -5.08 4.47 19.03
CA GLU A 102 -4.22 5.54 18.52
C GLU A 102 -3.31 5.08 17.39
N ARG A 103 -2.80 3.86 17.50
CA ARG A 103 -1.97 3.27 16.45
C ARG A 103 -2.80 3.00 15.20
N LEU A 104 -4.02 2.50 15.34
CA LEU A 104 -4.91 2.24 14.20
C LEU A 104 -5.34 3.54 13.52
N MET A 105 -5.60 4.60 14.29
CA MET A 105 -5.96 5.90 13.72
C MET A 105 -4.81 6.50 12.90
N ALA A 106 -3.57 6.32 13.36
CA ALA A 106 -2.39 6.77 12.64
C ALA A 106 -1.99 5.82 11.51
N TYR A 107 -2.27 4.52 11.68
CA TYR A 107 -1.86 3.47 10.74
C TYR A 107 -2.99 2.44 10.58
N PRO A 108 -4.00 2.76 9.75
CA PRO A 108 -5.20 1.90 9.65
C PRO A 108 -4.95 0.48 9.14
N THR A 109 -3.86 0.24 8.43
CA THR A 109 -3.49 -1.09 7.92
C THR A 109 -2.61 -1.87 8.89
N ALA A 110 -2.41 -1.40 10.11
CA ALA A 110 -1.57 -2.08 11.09
C ALA A 110 -2.14 -3.47 11.40
N LEU A 111 -1.28 -4.47 11.33
CA LEU A 111 -1.61 -5.87 11.62
C LEU A 111 -1.10 -6.30 12.99
N ARG A 112 -0.16 -5.55 13.56
CA ARG A 112 0.53 -5.90 14.81
C ARG A 112 0.52 -4.72 15.76
N CYS A 113 0.52 -5.02 17.06
CA CYS A 113 0.80 -4.01 18.06
C CYS A 113 2.26 -3.55 17.92
N ASN A 114 2.60 -2.43 18.53
CA ASN A 114 3.92 -1.84 18.38
C ASN A 114 5.05 -2.80 18.77
N ALA A 115 4.90 -3.50 19.89
CA ALA A 115 5.89 -4.46 20.36
C ALA A 115 6.11 -5.60 19.37
N CYS A 116 5.03 -6.18 18.85
CA CYS A 116 5.11 -7.28 17.88
C CYS A 116 5.65 -6.80 16.53
N GLN A 117 5.37 -5.57 16.15
CA GLN A 117 5.90 -4.98 14.93
C GLN A 117 7.43 -4.84 15.00
N VAL A 118 7.95 -4.39 16.13
CA VAL A 118 9.40 -4.28 16.36
C VAL A 118 10.08 -5.64 16.23
N VAL A 119 9.50 -6.67 16.84
CA VAL A 119 10.03 -8.04 16.76
C VAL A 119 10.02 -8.55 15.32
N TRP A 120 8.91 -8.32 14.60
CA TRP A 120 8.78 -8.74 13.21
C TRP A 120 9.82 -8.07 12.30
N GLU A 121 10.04 -6.79 12.49
CA GLU A 121 11.03 -6.03 11.71
C GLU A 121 12.45 -6.51 11.98
N ARG A 122 12.78 -6.83 13.24
CA ARG A 122 14.08 -7.41 13.60
C ARG A 122 14.33 -8.75 12.93
N LYS A 123 13.33 -9.62 12.93
CA LYS A 123 13.41 -10.93 12.26
C LYS A 123 13.59 -10.78 10.76
N ARG A 124 12.98 -9.77 10.17
CA ARG A 124 13.06 -9.53 8.74
C ARG A 124 14.43 -8.99 8.31
N ARG A 125 15.13 -8.29 9.23
CA ARG A 125 16.47 -7.73 8.95
C ARG A 125 17.59 -8.75 9.14
N SER A 126 17.35 -9.82 9.84
CA SER A 126 18.35 -10.85 10.05
C SER A 126 18.29 -11.96 8.96
#